data_dd5a0fd096944363e3821732bd5cdb23
#
_entry.id   dd5a0fd096944363e3821732bd5cdb23
#
_cell.length_a   1.000
_cell.length_b   1.000
_cell.length_c   1.000
_cell.angle_alpha   90.00
_cell.angle_beta   90.00
_cell.angle_gamma   90.00
#
_symmetry.space_group_name_H-M   'P 1'
#
loop_
_entity.id
_entity.type
_entity.pdbx_description
1 polymer ?
#
loop_
_entity_poly.entity_id
_entity_poly.type
_entity_poly.pdbx_seq_one_letter_code
_entity_poly.pdbx_strand_id
1 'polypeptide(L)'
;RALPKSRPLIKFLSQEGVRVNLQKAENFYMQEQSKNMHIADEPLMFTIDEKNRQVELTERGGEFLSKGKEDPNFFIMPDIASEMVSIYDTDELGEVEKADAKNKLAQDYSVKSKRIHSMSQLLKAYTLFDREEDYVVMDGQVKIVDEQTGRMMEGRRYSAGLHQALEAKENVKVGDV
;
A
#
# COMPACT_ATOMS: atom_id res chain seq x y z
N ARG A 1 6.53 -8.03 7.67
CA ARG A 1 5.46 -8.98 7.31
C ARG A 1 4.50 -9.26 8.44
N ALA A 2 4.93 -9.13 9.69
CA ALA A 2 4.05 -9.11 10.84
C ALA A 2 3.57 -7.67 11.10
N LEU A 3 2.36 -7.49 11.63
CA LEU A 3 1.86 -6.17 12.03
C LEU A 3 2.65 -5.70 13.26
N PRO A 4 3.46 -4.64 13.15
CA PRO A 4 4.45 -4.29 14.18
C PRO A 4 3.83 -3.86 15.52
N LYS A 5 2.64 -3.27 15.48
CA LYS A 5 1.94 -2.74 16.66
C LYS A 5 0.73 -3.59 17.11
N SER A 6 0.53 -4.77 16.53
CA SER A 6 -0.56 -5.68 16.91
C SER A 6 -0.28 -6.39 18.23
N ARG A 7 -0.91 -5.96 19.31
CA ARG A 7 -0.78 -6.61 20.64
C ARG A 7 -1.08 -8.11 20.63
N PRO A 8 -2.15 -8.62 19.97
CA PRO A 8 -2.41 -10.05 19.89
C PRO A 8 -1.29 -10.82 19.19
N LEU A 9 -0.74 -10.24 18.11
CA LEU A 9 0.36 -10.85 17.36
C LEU A 9 1.65 -10.86 18.18
N ILE A 10 1.98 -9.74 18.85
CA ILE A 10 3.14 -9.65 19.74
C ILE A 10 3.03 -10.73 20.84
N LYS A 11 1.86 -10.88 21.45
CA LYS A 11 1.61 -11.92 22.47
C LYS A 11 1.81 -13.33 21.90
N PHE A 12 1.33 -13.59 20.69
CA PHE A 12 1.53 -14.88 20.02
C PHE A 12 3.01 -15.15 19.72
N LEU A 13 3.72 -14.16 19.20
CA LEU A 13 5.15 -14.26 18.89
C LEU A 13 6.04 -14.40 20.15
N SER A 14 5.52 -13.99 21.31
CA SER A 14 6.23 -14.14 22.60
C SER A 14 6.16 -15.56 23.17
N GLN A 15 5.34 -16.44 22.59
CA GLN A 15 5.26 -17.84 23.02
C GLN A 15 6.55 -18.57 22.67
N GLU A 16 6.93 -19.51 23.55
CA GLU A 16 8.14 -20.30 23.37
C GLU A 16 8.13 -21.07 22.03
N GLY A 17 9.21 -20.96 21.29
CA GLY A 17 9.39 -21.62 20.00
C GLY A 17 8.73 -20.91 18.79
N VAL A 18 7.71 -20.09 18.97
CA VAL A 18 7.02 -19.42 17.85
C VAL A 18 7.93 -18.44 17.14
N ARG A 19 8.65 -17.60 17.88
CA ARG A 19 9.62 -16.64 17.33
C ARG A 19 10.76 -17.32 16.58
N VAL A 20 11.25 -18.43 17.13
CA VAL A 20 12.33 -19.21 16.51
C VAL A 20 11.85 -19.82 15.19
N ASN A 21 10.62 -20.36 15.16
CA ASN A 21 10.05 -20.92 13.94
C ASN A 21 9.81 -19.86 12.87
N LEU A 22 9.31 -18.68 13.26
CA LEU A 22 9.16 -17.53 12.35
C LEU A 22 10.51 -17.14 11.75
N GLN A 23 11.55 -17.03 12.57
CA GLN A 23 12.89 -16.65 12.11
C GLN A 23 13.51 -17.70 11.19
N LYS A 24 13.29 -19.00 11.47
CA LYS A 24 13.72 -20.09 10.56
C LYS A 24 13.01 -20.01 9.21
N ALA A 25 11.70 -19.82 9.21
CA ALA A 25 10.92 -19.67 7.98
C ALA A 25 11.36 -18.43 7.18
N GLU A 26 11.53 -17.29 7.85
CA GLU A 26 11.99 -16.05 7.22
C GLU A 26 13.38 -16.22 6.60
N ASN A 27 14.32 -16.82 7.33
CA ASN A 27 15.66 -17.12 6.81
C ASN A 27 15.63 -18.06 5.60
N PHE A 28 14.74 -19.05 5.59
CA PHE A 28 14.57 -19.95 4.47
C PHE A 28 14.11 -19.21 3.20
N TYR A 29 13.13 -18.32 3.32
CA TYR A 29 12.64 -17.54 2.17
C TYR A 29 13.57 -16.40 1.76
N MET A 30 14.44 -15.93 2.68
CA MET A 30 15.45 -14.90 2.40
C MET A 30 16.69 -15.44 1.68
N GLN A 31 16.89 -16.76 1.60
CA GLN A 31 18.00 -17.35 0.86
C GLN A 31 17.99 -16.92 -0.61
N GLU A 32 19.14 -17.00 -1.26
CA GLU A 32 19.30 -16.64 -2.67
C GLU A 32 18.78 -15.24 -3.04
N GLN A 33 19.15 -14.23 -2.24
CA GLN A 33 18.74 -12.83 -2.46
C GLN A 33 17.22 -12.61 -2.38
N SER A 34 16.57 -13.35 -1.50
CA SER A 34 15.10 -13.27 -1.30
C SER A 34 14.26 -13.72 -2.50
N LYS A 35 14.83 -14.53 -3.39
CA LYS A 35 14.17 -15.03 -4.60
C LYS A 35 12.83 -15.72 -4.32
N ASN A 36 12.73 -16.42 -3.19
CA ASN A 36 11.55 -17.19 -2.81
C ASN A 36 10.61 -16.41 -1.86
N MET A 37 10.90 -15.14 -1.57
CA MET A 37 10.08 -14.36 -0.63
C MET A 37 8.66 -14.13 -1.15
N HIS A 38 8.46 -14.05 -2.47
CA HIS A 38 7.14 -13.94 -3.09
C HIS A 38 6.20 -15.08 -2.69
N ILE A 39 6.72 -16.31 -2.46
CA ILE A 39 5.94 -17.46 -2.00
C ILE A 39 5.38 -17.20 -0.58
N ALA A 40 6.19 -16.59 0.28
CA ALA A 40 5.76 -16.22 1.63
C ALA A 40 4.75 -15.06 1.63
N ASP A 41 4.82 -14.19 0.63
CA ASP A 41 3.94 -13.01 0.50
C ASP A 41 2.61 -13.33 -0.22
N GLU A 42 2.56 -14.39 -1.04
CA GLU A 42 1.39 -14.81 -1.81
C GLU A 42 0.08 -14.91 -1.00
N PRO A 43 0.05 -15.52 0.21
CA PRO A 43 -1.17 -15.60 1.00
C PRO A 43 -1.57 -14.30 1.69
N LEU A 44 -0.72 -13.27 1.66
CA LEU A 44 -0.95 -12.00 2.33
C LEU A 44 -1.77 -11.05 1.47
N MET A 45 -2.55 -10.17 2.11
CA MET A 45 -3.29 -9.10 1.42
C MET A 45 -2.42 -7.86 1.17
N PHE A 46 -1.44 -7.64 2.02
CA PHE A 46 -0.45 -6.56 1.90
C PHE A 46 0.83 -6.93 2.66
N THR A 47 1.93 -6.27 2.33
CA THR A 47 3.23 -6.43 2.98
C THR A 47 3.67 -5.12 3.62
N ILE A 48 4.41 -5.22 4.73
CA ILE A 48 4.95 -4.07 5.45
C ILE A 48 6.48 -4.16 5.45
N ASP A 49 7.12 -3.11 5.00
CA ASP A 49 8.55 -2.86 5.20
C ASP A 49 8.72 -1.79 6.28
N GLU A 50 8.96 -2.22 7.51
CA GLU A 50 9.14 -1.32 8.66
C GLU A 50 10.36 -0.42 8.50
N LYS A 51 11.45 -0.93 7.92
CA LYS A 51 12.70 -0.19 7.75
C LYS A 51 12.52 1.02 6.85
N ASN A 52 11.80 0.85 5.74
CA ASN A 52 11.52 1.91 4.78
C ASN A 52 10.18 2.60 5.04
N ARG A 53 9.45 2.17 6.07
CA ARG A 53 8.09 2.65 6.39
C ARG A 53 7.16 2.61 5.16
N GLN A 54 7.19 1.48 4.44
CA GLN A 54 6.37 1.27 3.24
C GLN A 54 5.38 0.14 3.46
N VAL A 55 4.23 0.29 2.83
CA VAL A 55 3.17 -0.74 2.79
C VAL A 55 2.76 -0.92 1.35
N GLU A 56 2.81 -2.15 0.87
CA GLU A 56 2.47 -2.50 -0.51
C GLU A 56 1.30 -3.47 -0.52
N LEU A 57 0.32 -3.19 -1.38
CA LEU A 57 -0.80 -4.07 -1.64
C LEU A 57 -0.31 -5.23 -2.51
N THR A 58 -0.62 -6.48 -2.11
CA THR A 58 -0.35 -7.66 -2.93
C THR A 58 -1.40 -7.81 -4.02
N GLU A 59 -1.14 -8.65 -5.00
CA GLU A 59 -2.12 -9.01 -6.04
C GLU A 59 -3.42 -9.55 -5.40
N ARG A 60 -3.28 -10.48 -4.44
CA ARG A 60 -4.41 -11.03 -3.68
C ARG A 60 -5.18 -9.96 -2.90
N GLY A 61 -4.48 -8.97 -2.35
CA GLY A 61 -5.11 -7.82 -1.70
C GLY A 61 -5.89 -6.97 -2.70
N GLY A 62 -5.34 -6.74 -3.88
CA GLY A 62 -6.01 -6.05 -4.99
C GLY A 62 -7.27 -6.76 -5.45
N GLU A 63 -7.19 -8.07 -5.67
CA GLU A 63 -8.36 -8.91 -6.00
C GLU A 63 -9.43 -8.87 -4.92
N PHE A 64 -9.03 -9.00 -3.65
CA PHE A 64 -9.96 -8.95 -2.53
C PHE A 64 -10.70 -7.61 -2.45
N LEU A 65 -9.99 -6.49 -2.62
CA LEU A 65 -10.57 -5.15 -2.61
C LEU A 65 -11.43 -4.84 -3.84
N SER A 66 -11.15 -5.49 -4.97
CA SER A 66 -11.93 -5.36 -6.19
C SER A 66 -13.23 -6.16 -6.15
N LYS A 67 -13.35 -7.10 -5.22
CA LYS A 67 -14.56 -7.92 -5.06
C LYS A 67 -15.79 -7.07 -4.79
N GLY A 68 -16.83 -7.22 -5.61
CA GLY A 68 -18.07 -6.45 -5.51
C GLY A 68 -18.01 -5.05 -6.13
N LYS A 69 -16.93 -4.72 -6.85
CA LYS A 69 -16.85 -3.53 -7.71
C LYS A 69 -17.33 -3.86 -9.11
N GLU A 70 -17.76 -2.85 -9.87
CA GLU A 70 -18.14 -3.00 -11.27
C GLU A 70 -16.95 -3.45 -12.14
N ASP A 71 -15.77 -2.92 -11.86
CA ASP A 71 -14.52 -3.33 -12.49
C ASP A 71 -13.83 -4.40 -11.61
N PRO A 72 -13.69 -5.66 -12.06
CA PRO A 72 -12.99 -6.70 -11.33
C PRO A 72 -11.49 -6.39 -11.13
N ASN A 73 -10.92 -5.53 -11.97
CA ASN A 73 -9.53 -5.09 -11.91
C ASN A 73 -9.38 -3.70 -11.26
N PHE A 74 -10.32 -3.27 -10.42
CA PHE A 74 -10.37 -1.93 -9.85
C PHE A 74 -9.11 -1.55 -9.08
N PHE A 75 -8.49 -2.50 -8.38
CA PHE A 75 -7.23 -2.36 -7.64
C PHE A 75 -6.08 -3.18 -8.24
N ILE A 76 -6.17 -3.59 -9.50
CA ILE A 76 -5.15 -4.37 -10.19
C ILE A 76 -4.57 -3.49 -11.29
N MET A 77 -3.23 -3.40 -11.31
CA MET A 77 -2.52 -2.64 -12.35
C MET A 77 -2.61 -3.36 -13.69
N PRO A 78 -2.92 -2.67 -14.79
CA PRO A 78 -2.84 -3.26 -16.12
C PRO A 78 -1.38 -3.56 -16.49
N ASP A 79 -1.16 -4.66 -17.19
CA ASP A 79 0.13 -4.96 -17.80
C ASP A 79 0.31 -4.14 -19.08
N ILE A 80 0.81 -2.91 -18.90
CA ILE A 80 1.01 -1.96 -20.01
C ILE A 80 1.87 -2.58 -21.11
N ALA A 81 2.90 -3.36 -20.76
CA ALA A 81 3.82 -3.91 -21.75
C ALA A 81 3.09 -4.87 -22.69
N SER A 82 2.37 -5.85 -22.13
CA SER A 82 1.61 -6.83 -22.91
C SER A 82 0.46 -6.19 -23.67
N GLU A 83 -0.28 -5.27 -23.05
CA GLU A 83 -1.40 -4.58 -23.69
C GLU A 83 -0.93 -3.64 -24.80
N MET A 84 0.18 -2.94 -24.66
CA MET A 84 0.78 -2.13 -25.70
C MET A 84 1.20 -2.97 -26.91
N VAL A 85 1.85 -4.11 -26.69
CA VAL A 85 2.22 -5.07 -27.77
C VAL A 85 0.96 -5.53 -28.49
N SER A 86 -0.08 -5.90 -27.77
CA SER A 86 -1.35 -6.33 -28.36
C SER A 86 -1.97 -5.25 -29.25
N ILE A 87 -1.92 -3.97 -28.83
CA ILE A 87 -2.42 -2.83 -29.65
C ILE A 87 -1.58 -2.68 -30.92
N TYR A 88 -0.26 -2.85 -30.85
CA TYR A 88 0.61 -2.72 -32.02
C TYR A 88 0.39 -3.88 -33.03
N ASP A 89 0.25 -5.11 -32.53
CA ASP A 89 0.11 -6.32 -33.35
C ASP A 89 -1.27 -6.52 -33.94
N THR A 90 -2.24 -5.69 -33.57
CA THR A 90 -3.60 -5.73 -34.14
C THR A 90 -3.62 -5.01 -35.50
N ASP A 91 -3.53 -5.76 -36.58
CA ASP A 91 -3.55 -5.23 -37.97
C ASP A 91 -4.91 -4.62 -38.38
N GLU A 92 -5.98 -4.94 -37.67
CA GLU A 92 -7.34 -4.46 -37.95
C GLU A 92 -7.58 -3.02 -37.51
N LEU A 93 -6.74 -2.46 -36.64
CA LEU A 93 -6.87 -1.11 -36.12
C LEU A 93 -6.10 -0.09 -36.97
N GLY A 94 -6.76 1.00 -37.36
CA GLY A 94 -6.11 2.15 -37.97
C GLY A 94 -5.21 2.92 -37.00
N GLU A 95 -4.33 3.78 -37.53
CA GLU A 95 -3.39 4.56 -36.74
C GLU A 95 -4.07 5.44 -35.68
N VAL A 96 -5.23 6.00 -35.99
CA VAL A 96 -6.02 6.84 -35.07
C VAL A 96 -6.60 5.97 -33.95
N GLU A 97 -7.13 4.80 -34.26
CA GLU A 97 -7.70 3.87 -33.29
C GLU A 97 -6.61 3.30 -32.36
N LYS A 98 -5.42 3.01 -32.89
CA LYS A 98 -4.26 2.61 -32.09
C LYS A 98 -3.83 3.72 -31.14
N ALA A 99 -3.82 4.98 -31.59
CA ALA A 99 -3.50 6.12 -30.74
C ALA A 99 -4.52 6.31 -29.62
N ASP A 100 -5.80 6.19 -29.91
CA ASP A 100 -6.88 6.28 -28.91
C ASP A 100 -6.82 5.13 -27.90
N ALA A 101 -6.55 3.90 -28.33
CA ALA A 101 -6.37 2.75 -27.43
C ALA A 101 -5.19 2.94 -26.47
N LYS A 102 -4.05 3.45 -26.97
CA LYS A 102 -2.88 3.77 -26.13
C LYS A 102 -3.20 4.88 -25.11
N ASN A 103 -3.91 5.91 -25.51
CA ASN A 103 -4.31 7.00 -24.61
C ASN A 103 -5.24 6.49 -23.51
N LYS A 104 -6.22 5.64 -23.84
CA LYS A 104 -7.10 5.00 -22.86
C LYS A 104 -6.34 4.12 -21.89
N LEU A 105 -5.40 3.30 -22.37
CA LEU A 105 -4.56 2.46 -21.53
C LEU A 105 -3.70 3.29 -20.56
N ALA A 106 -3.07 4.35 -21.05
CA ALA A 106 -2.27 5.26 -20.23
C ALA A 106 -3.13 5.96 -19.17
N GLN A 107 -4.34 6.37 -19.51
CA GLN A 107 -5.30 6.97 -18.60
C GLN A 107 -5.76 5.99 -17.51
N ASP A 108 -6.12 4.77 -17.88
CA ASP A 108 -6.52 3.71 -16.94
C ASP A 108 -5.38 3.38 -15.97
N TYR A 109 -4.16 3.24 -16.49
CA TYR A 109 -2.97 3.06 -15.66
C TYR A 109 -2.79 4.20 -14.65
N SER A 110 -2.89 5.45 -15.10
CA SER A 110 -2.75 6.61 -14.23
C SER A 110 -3.80 6.63 -13.11
N VAL A 111 -5.05 6.34 -13.43
CA VAL A 111 -6.15 6.28 -12.46
C VAL A 111 -5.95 5.14 -11.47
N LYS A 112 -5.63 3.93 -11.93
CA LYS A 112 -5.40 2.76 -11.08
C LYS A 112 -4.17 2.93 -10.20
N SER A 113 -3.08 3.48 -10.74
CA SER A 113 -1.86 3.79 -9.99
C SER A 113 -2.14 4.74 -8.82
N LYS A 114 -2.84 5.84 -9.05
CA LYS A 114 -3.24 6.78 -7.99
C LYS A 114 -4.12 6.11 -6.94
N ARG A 115 -5.04 5.26 -7.34
CA ARG A 115 -5.95 4.53 -6.46
C ARG A 115 -5.20 3.55 -5.56
N ILE A 116 -4.30 2.74 -6.14
CA ILE A 116 -3.46 1.79 -5.40
C ILE A 116 -2.52 2.54 -4.45
N HIS A 117 -1.94 3.65 -4.91
CA HIS A 117 -1.12 4.51 -4.06
C HIS A 117 -1.92 5.04 -2.85
N SER A 118 -3.13 5.55 -3.06
CA SER A 118 -3.99 6.02 -1.97
C SER A 118 -4.33 4.91 -0.99
N MET A 119 -4.60 3.68 -1.48
CA MET A 119 -4.83 2.52 -0.63
C MET A 119 -3.59 2.16 0.19
N SER A 120 -2.41 2.18 -0.41
CA SER A 120 -1.15 1.96 0.30
C SER A 120 -0.91 3.00 1.40
N GLN A 121 -1.23 4.27 1.16
CA GLN A 121 -1.16 5.31 2.19
C GLN A 121 -2.17 5.10 3.32
N LEU A 122 -3.39 4.66 3.02
CA LEU A 122 -4.38 4.29 4.04
C LEU A 122 -3.89 3.11 4.88
N LEU A 123 -3.41 2.04 4.25
CA LEU A 123 -2.84 0.89 4.95
C LEU A 123 -1.66 1.31 5.84
N LYS A 124 -0.79 2.19 5.34
CA LYS A 124 0.32 2.76 6.10
C LYS A 124 -0.17 3.55 7.31
N ALA A 125 -1.19 4.40 7.15
CA ALA A 125 -1.78 5.17 8.24
C ALA A 125 -2.35 4.26 9.35
N TYR A 126 -2.98 3.14 8.98
CA TYR A 126 -3.57 2.20 9.94
C TYR A 126 -2.57 1.26 10.60
N THR A 127 -1.43 0.96 9.96
CA THR A 127 -0.49 -0.08 10.41
C THR A 127 0.77 0.46 11.05
N LEU A 128 1.24 1.65 10.65
CA LEU A 128 2.54 2.21 11.06
C LEU A 128 2.43 3.52 11.83
N PHE A 129 1.24 4.11 11.93
CA PHE A 129 1.05 5.41 12.60
C PHE A 129 0.01 5.30 13.70
N ASP A 130 0.41 5.66 14.92
CA ASP A 130 -0.46 5.67 16.09
C ASP A 130 -0.76 7.09 16.53
N ARG A 131 -2.03 7.28 16.89
CA ARG A 131 -2.48 8.50 17.55
C ARG A 131 -1.80 8.62 18.91
N GLU A 132 -1.46 9.83 19.32
CA GLU A 132 -0.75 10.21 20.55
C GLU A 132 0.76 9.85 20.55
N GLU A 133 1.25 9.13 19.54
CA GLU A 133 2.66 8.84 19.34
C GLU A 133 3.23 9.58 18.12
N ASP A 134 2.68 9.29 16.94
CA ASP A 134 3.15 9.85 15.67
C ASP A 134 2.41 11.14 15.30
N TYR A 135 1.17 11.30 15.76
CA TYR A 135 0.32 12.45 15.51
C TYR A 135 -0.74 12.59 16.59
N VAL A 136 -1.33 13.78 16.67
CA VAL A 136 -2.50 14.08 17.51
C VAL A 136 -3.61 14.69 16.67
N VAL A 137 -4.84 14.63 17.19
CA VAL A 137 -5.98 15.32 16.59
C VAL A 137 -6.38 16.48 17.51
N MET A 138 -6.24 17.71 17.03
CA MET A 138 -6.60 18.92 17.74
C MET A 138 -7.35 19.87 16.79
N ASP A 139 -8.40 20.50 17.29
CA ASP A 139 -9.23 21.45 16.53
C ASP A 139 -9.75 20.89 15.20
N GLY A 140 -10.04 19.57 15.16
CA GLY A 140 -10.48 18.89 13.96
C GLY A 140 -9.40 18.70 12.88
N GLN A 141 -8.14 18.79 13.27
CA GLN A 141 -6.98 18.65 12.38
C GLN A 141 -5.98 17.62 12.92
N VAL A 142 -5.34 16.90 12.01
CA VAL A 142 -4.20 16.03 12.32
C VAL A 142 -2.94 16.90 12.40
N LYS A 143 -2.23 16.81 13.52
CA LYS A 143 -0.94 17.49 13.74
C LYS A 143 0.15 16.47 14.00
N ILE A 144 1.29 16.60 13.33
CA ILE A 144 2.43 15.69 13.46
C ILE A 144 3.08 15.91 14.83
N VAL A 145 3.50 14.81 15.46
CA VAL A 145 4.33 14.82 16.67
C VAL A 145 5.75 14.40 16.27
N ASP A 146 6.74 15.14 16.71
CA ASP A 146 8.15 14.81 16.53
C ASP A 146 8.53 13.67 17.48
N GLU A 147 9.00 12.55 16.93
CA GLU A 147 9.36 11.35 17.70
C GLU A 147 10.44 11.59 18.75
N GLN A 148 11.35 12.54 18.52
CA GLN A 148 12.48 12.79 19.40
C GLN A 148 12.15 13.76 20.53
N THR A 149 11.37 14.79 20.23
CA THR A 149 11.07 15.87 21.18
C THR A 149 9.68 15.78 21.78
N GLY A 150 8.77 14.97 21.20
CA GLY A 150 7.37 14.90 21.58
C GLY A 150 6.59 16.19 21.31
N ARG A 151 7.15 17.13 20.54
CA ARG A 151 6.53 18.41 20.25
C ARG A 151 5.66 18.33 18.99
N MET A 152 4.53 19.01 19.02
CA MET A 152 3.70 19.19 17.83
C MET A 152 4.42 20.08 16.82
N MET A 153 4.43 19.61 15.58
CA MET A 153 5.01 20.35 14.45
C MET A 153 3.91 21.11 13.73
N GLU A 154 3.72 22.37 14.11
CA GLU A 154 2.70 23.21 13.49
C GLU A 154 3.01 23.50 12.02
N GLY A 155 1.98 23.48 11.19
CA GLY A 155 2.09 23.76 9.75
C GLY A 155 2.78 22.68 8.92
N ARG A 156 3.28 21.61 9.54
CA ARG A 156 3.86 20.46 8.82
C ARG A 156 2.80 19.42 8.49
N ARG A 157 2.91 18.85 7.31
CA ARG A 157 2.06 17.76 6.81
C ARG A 157 2.95 16.63 6.28
N TYR A 158 2.50 15.39 6.44
CA TYR A 158 3.12 14.27 5.75
C TYR A 158 2.88 14.39 4.24
N SER A 159 3.87 14.01 3.46
CA SER A 159 3.83 14.04 2.00
C SER A 159 3.12 12.83 1.40
N ALA A 160 2.99 12.84 0.08
CA ALA A 160 2.53 11.72 -0.74
C ALA A 160 1.13 11.16 -0.38
N GLY A 161 0.25 11.98 0.19
CA GLY A 161 -1.12 11.56 0.55
C GLY A 161 -1.26 10.89 1.91
N LEU A 162 -0.16 10.69 2.67
CA LEU A 162 -0.22 10.09 4.00
C LEU A 162 -0.99 10.96 4.99
N HIS A 163 -0.83 12.28 4.92
CA HIS A 163 -1.55 13.18 5.83
C HIS A 163 -3.05 13.09 5.62
N GLN A 164 -3.50 13.09 4.37
CA GLN A 164 -4.90 12.88 3.99
C GLN A 164 -5.42 11.51 4.44
N ALA A 165 -4.57 10.47 4.36
CA ALA A 165 -4.92 9.14 4.86
C ALA A 165 -5.14 9.12 6.39
N LEU A 166 -4.33 9.85 7.14
CA LEU A 166 -4.51 10.02 8.58
C LEU A 166 -5.76 10.84 8.91
N GLU A 167 -6.01 11.92 8.17
CA GLU A 167 -7.23 12.72 8.30
C GLU A 167 -8.49 11.86 8.04
N ALA A 168 -8.46 10.99 7.02
CA ALA A 168 -9.53 10.04 6.72
C ALA A 168 -9.68 8.98 7.83
N LYS A 169 -8.57 8.43 8.35
CA LYS A 169 -8.56 7.48 9.46
C LYS A 169 -9.24 8.05 10.70
N GLU A 170 -9.00 9.33 11.00
CA GLU A 170 -9.54 10.01 12.18
C GLU A 170 -10.92 10.66 11.95
N ASN A 171 -11.50 10.51 10.75
CA ASN A 171 -12.77 11.12 10.36
C ASN A 171 -12.80 12.64 10.53
N VAL A 172 -11.68 13.30 10.31
CA VAL A 172 -11.60 14.77 10.25
C VAL A 172 -11.65 15.24 8.79
N LYS A 173 -11.80 16.55 8.60
CA LYS A 173 -11.84 17.12 7.24
C LYS A 173 -10.51 16.85 6.53
N VAL A 174 -10.58 16.19 5.38
CA VAL A 174 -9.40 15.95 4.53
C VAL A 174 -9.02 17.27 3.84
N GLY A 175 -7.79 17.71 4.07
CA GLY A 175 -7.25 18.91 3.45
C GLY A 175 -6.76 18.68 2.04
N ASP A 176 -6.64 19.75 1.28
CA ASP A 176 -6.04 19.73 -0.05
C ASP A 176 -4.52 19.47 0.04
N VAL A 177 -3.93 18.96 -1.06
CA VAL A 177 -2.49 18.64 -1.16
C VAL A 177 -1.68 19.92 -1.37
#